data_a3bae740835fe3a625cc6b1019c896fb
#
_entry.id   a3bae740835fe3a625cc6b1019c896fb
#
_cell.length_a   1.000
_cell.length_b   1.000
_cell.length_c   1.000
_cell.angle_alpha   90.00
_cell.angle_beta   90.00
_cell.angle_gamma   90.00
#
_symmetry.space_group_name_H-M   'P 1'
#
loop_
_entity.id
_entity.type
_entity.pdbx_description
1 polymer ?
#
loop_
_entity_poly.entity_id
_entity_poly.type
_entity_poly.pdbx_seq_one_letter_code
_entity_poly.pdbx_strand_id
1 'polypeptide(L)'
;KFNISEKDGLKYSKISGDTNKIHIDNLTGYNSIFGEKICHGTLVLIKILEKIDLLKIINDKNLFYINFNFAKYFKYQHPISVIKNKNIFNIYQEDQKKLTINFSLKKKIDFSNFKKKHSIVTFYPKKNKKISDIFIILNNLSKYVGTVYPGRFSIISEINIYFNKHSYLFDNKLKIISKKIDPRLPIIENQLTFKNYLVQFKSLERPIVKNNKKIDNKLLRNKINKIKYNALIIGGSQGIGKDVLNILSDNHNIKKFVTYNKNKISKKSNTIYPIKFNVFDKINTLDKIIEANSPLKIYYFASPKIYFDNTLPLSIKKNYKFIFLNFPSLLLERYKNKNITLFYPSTSNILENRNSYYSKIKKNAEHKIKKICLKYRIPFEIVRFPALNSRQSVSLTNPSPTSLNEYLKKYPKIINKIF
;
A
#
# COMPACT_ATOMS: atom_id res chain seq x y z
N LYS A 1 1.98 17.18 20.89
CA LYS A 1 1.35 16.04 20.21
C LYS A 1 -0.08 16.39 19.80
N PHE A 2 -0.58 15.85 18.69
CA PHE A 2 -1.96 15.98 18.22
C PHE A 2 -2.35 14.79 17.35
N ASN A 3 -3.66 14.61 17.12
CA ASN A 3 -4.20 13.55 16.26
C ASN A 3 -5.00 14.17 15.12
N ILE A 4 -5.12 13.43 14.02
CA ILE A 4 -6.02 13.72 12.91
C ILE A 4 -7.06 12.60 12.87
N SER A 5 -8.34 12.95 13.01
CA SER A 5 -9.42 11.99 12.94
C SER A 5 -9.86 11.69 11.51
N GLU A 6 -10.58 10.60 11.31
CA GLU A 6 -11.21 10.31 10.02
C GLU A 6 -12.26 11.37 9.63
N LYS A 7 -12.93 11.97 10.63
CA LYS A 7 -13.88 13.09 10.41
C LYS A 7 -13.17 14.31 9.86
N ASP A 8 -11.95 14.62 10.35
CA ASP A 8 -11.12 15.71 9.80
C ASP A 8 -10.77 15.45 8.34
N GLY A 9 -10.41 14.20 7.99
CA GLY A 9 -10.13 13.80 6.61
C GLY A 9 -11.34 13.97 5.68
N LEU A 10 -12.53 13.55 6.12
CA LEU A 10 -13.78 13.74 5.37
C LEU A 10 -14.14 15.22 5.20
N LYS A 11 -14.01 16.02 6.26
CA LYS A 11 -14.22 17.48 6.20
C LYS A 11 -13.23 18.13 5.22
N TYR A 12 -11.96 17.75 5.32
CA TYR A 12 -10.91 18.25 4.43
C TYR A 12 -11.16 17.89 2.96
N SER A 13 -11.57 16.67 2.66
CA SER A 13 -11.93 16.24 1.31
C SER A 13 -13.01 17.15 0.68
N LYS A 14 -14.00 17.57 1.47
CA LYS A 14 -15.04 18.52 1.01
C LYS A 14 -14.49 19.93 0.78
N ILE A 15 -13.61 20.39 1.67
CA ILE A 15 -13.02 21.76 1.60
C ILE A 15 -12.04 21.86 0.44
N SER A 16 -11.12 20.91 0.34
CA SER A 16 -10.08 20.91 -0.71
C SER A 16 -10.61 20.47 -2.08
N GLY A 17 -11.67 19.67 -2.10
CA GLY A 17 -12.15 18.98 -3.31
C GLY A 17 -11.31 17.76 -3.68
N ASP A 18 -10.41 17.30 -2.81
CA ASP A 18 -9.68 16.05 -3.00
C ASP A 18 -10.52 14.87 -2.54
N THR A 19 -11.18 14.23 -3.49
CA THR A 19 -12.05 13.07 -3.25
C THR A 19 -11.35 11.73 -3.47
N ASN A 20 -10.01 11.71 -3.44
CA ASN A 20 -9.26 10.48 -3.61
C ASN A 20 -9.64 9.45 -2.54
N LYS A 21 -10.20 8.33 -2.99
CA LYS A 21 -10.77 7.30 -2.12
C LYS A 21 -9.78 6.67 -1.14
N ILE A 22 -8.46 6.76 -1.37
CA ILE A 22 -7.46 6.25 -0.42
C ILE A 22 -7.52 6.96 0.95
N HIS A 23 -8.05 8.18 0.98
CA HIS A 23 -8.17 8.99 2.18
C HIS A 23 -9.51 8.83 2.88
N ILE A 24 -10.58 8.44 2.17
CA ILE A 24 -11.96 8.49 2.67
C ILE A 24 -12.70 7.15 2.65
N ASP A 25 -12.21 6.15 1.90
CA ASP A 25 -12.86 4.85 1.77
C ASP A 25 -11.98 3.73 2.32
N ASN A 26 -12.50 2.98 3.31
CA ASN A 26 -11.77 1.92 4.01
C ASN A 26 -11.34 0.78 3.09
N LEU A 27 -12.20 0.39 2.15
CA LEU A 27 -11.89 -0.73 1.25
C LEU A 27 -10.82 -0.35 0.22
N THR A 28 -10.92 0.87 -0.32
CA THR A 28 -9.89 1.41 -1.24
C THR A 28 -8.55 1.56 -0.52
N GLY A 29 -8.55 2.11 0.70
CA GLY A 29 -7.33 2.21 1.52
C GLY A 29 -6.70 0.85 1.80
N TYR A 30 -7.49 -0.12 2.25
CA TYR A 30 -7.04 -1.50 2.47
C TYR A 30 -6.45 -2.15 1.20
N ASN A 31 -7.06 -1.89 0.05
CA ASN A 31 -6.63 -2.43 -1.23
C ASN A 31 -5.49 -1.64 -1.89
N SER A 32 -5.05 -0.55 -1.28
CA SER A 32 -3.93 0.26 -1.76
C SER A 32 -2.57 -0.33 -1.33
N ILE A 33 -1.48 0.25 -1.84
CA ILE A 33 -0.12 -0.08 -1.39
C ILE A 33 0.10 0.23 0.10
N PHE A 34 -0.78 1.02 0.73
CA PHE A 34 -0.69 1.38 2.14
C PHE A 34 -1.32 0.33 3.06
N GLY A 35 -2.24 -0.51 2.56
CA GLY A 35 -2.95 -1.52 3.34
C GLY A 35 -3.99 -0.98 4.31
N GLU A 36 -4.18 0.35 4.34
CA GLU A 36 -5.12 1.07 5.19
C GLU A 36 -5.45 2.43 4.59
N LYS A 37 -6.48 3.08 5.12
CA LYS A 37 -6.81 4.47 4.80
C LYS A 37 -5.77 5.41 5.43
N ILE A 38 -5.29 6.39 4.64
CA ILE A 38 -4.23 7.31 5.06
C ILE A 38 -4.71 8.76 5.08
N CYS A 39 -4.07 9.61 5.90
CA CYS A 39 -4.34 11.05 5.91
C CYS A 39 -3.95 11.71 4.58
N HIS A 40 -4.69 12.77 4.19
CA HIS A 40 -4.20 13.68 3.16
C HIS A 40 -2.92 14.34 3.64
N GLY A 41 -1.83 14.26 2.89
CA GLY A 41 -0.56 14.86 3.28
C GLY A 41 -0.65 16.36 3.51
N THR A 42 -1.41 17.07 2.68
CA THR A 42 -1.66 18.52 2.79
C THR A 42 -2.52 18.90 4.00
N LEU A 43 -3.48 18.06 4.43
CA LEU A 43 -4.19 18.24 5.70
C LEU A 43 -3.21 18.18 6.89
N VAL A 44 -2.30 17.20 6.85
CA VAL A 44 -1.27 17.08 7.89
C VAL A 44 -0.42 18.34 7.94
N LEU A 45 0.01 18.87 6.77
CA LEU A 45 0.78 20.12 6.71
C LEU A 45 0.01 21.30 7.31
N ILE A 46 -1.26 21.49 6.93
CA ILE A 46 -2.10 22.56 7.48
C ILE A 46 -2.15 22.48 9.01
N LYS A 47 -2.42 21.28 9.55
CA LYS A 47 -2.50 21.08 11.01
C LYS A 47 -1.16 21.32 11.71
N ILE A 48 -0.04 20.99 11.09
CA ILE A 48 1.29 21.27 11.63
C ILE A 48 1.55 22.78 11.60
N LEU A 49 1.31 23.46 10.46
CA LEU A 49 1.53 24.89 10.31
C LEU A 49 0.71 25.71 11.32
N GLU A 50 -0.54 25.29 11.61
CA GLU A 50 -1.36 25.87 12.68
C GLU A 50 -0.73 25.68 14.06
N LYS A 51 -0.17 24.50 14.36
CA LYS A 51 0.38 24.14 15.68
C LYS A 51 1.73 24.77 16.00
N ILE A 52 2.55 25.02 15.00
CA ILE A 52 3.90 25.58 15.19
C ILE A 52 3.94 27.11 15.05
N ASP A 53 2.77 27.76 14.92
CA ASP A 53 2.61 29.19 14.69
C ASP A 53 3.48 29.75 13.52
N LEU A 54 3.88 28.86 12.60
CA LEU A 54 4.73 29.26 11.48
C LEU A 54 4.03 30.30 10.59
N LEU A 55 2.72 30.26 10.51
CA LEU A 55 1.93 31.23 9.76
C LEU A 55 2.11 32.66 10.28
N LYS A 56 2.23 32.88 11.59
CA LYS A 56 2.56 34.19 12.17
C LYS A 56 3.94 34.66 11.72
N ILE A 57 4.93 33.75 11.75
CA ILE A 57 6.31 34.07 11.36
C ILE A 57 6.40 34.47 9.88
N ILE A 58 5.65 33.81 8.99
CA ILE A 58 5.74 34.05 7.54
C ILE A 58 4.90 35.25 7.09
N ASN A 59 3.78 35.54 7.74
CA ASN A 59 2.89 36.65 7.36
C ASN A 59 3.59 38.01 7.41
N ASP A 60 4.55 38.19 8.33
CA ASP A 60 5.30 39.41 8.52
C ASP A 60 6.59 39.49 7.67
N LYS A 61 6.87 38.48 6.85
CA LYS A 61 8.12 38.40 6.07
C LYS A 61 7.92 38.72 4.60
N ASN A 62 8.91 39.43 4.05
CA ASN A 62 8.92 39.83 2.64
C ASN A 62 9.39 38.68 1.71
N LEU A 63 10.22 37.80 2.23
CA LEU A 63 10.80 36.70 1.48
C LEU A 63 10.98 35.48 2.37
N PHE A 64 10.47 34.34 1.94
CA PHE A 64 10.71 33.05 2.61
C PHE A 64 10.71 31.88 1.65
N TYR A 65 11.29 30.79 2.12
CA TYR A 65 11.31 29.50 1.49
C TYR A 65 10.95 28.43 2.51
N ILE A 66 10.04 27.51 2.13
CA ILE A 66 9.67 26.35 2.94
C ILE A 66 9.76 25.11 2.07
N ASN A 67 10.49 24.10 2.56
CA ASN A 67 10.54 22.77 1.96
C ASN A 67 9.82 21.77 2.87
N PHE A 68 8.93 20.99 2.29
CA PHE A 68 8.25 19.86 2.91
C PHE A 68 8.68 18.58 2.21
N ASN A 69 9.31 17.65 2.94
CA ASN A 69 9.80 16.39 2.40
C ASN A 69 9.13 15.21 3.11
N PHE A 70 8.24 14.51 2.40
CA PHE A 70 7.50 13.36 2.91
C PHE A 70 8.31 12.07 2.74
N ALA A 71 8.78 11.51 3.84
CA ALA A 71 9.44 10.20 3.86
C ALA A 71 8.43 9.05 3.88
N LYS A 72 7.28 9.22 4.57
CA LYS A 72 6.24 8.20 4.73
C LYS A 72 4.86 8.85 4.90
N TYR A 73 3.79 8.06 4.67
CA TYR A 73 2.42 8.49 4.87
C TYR A 73 2.04 8.56 6.37
N PHE A 74 0.97 9.30 6.66
CA PHE A 74 0.38 9.42 7.99
C PHE A 74 -0.93 8.62 8.10
N LYS A 75 -1.15 8.04 9.27
CA LYS A 75 -2.35 7.30 9.61
C LYS A 75 -3.32 8.18 10.39
N TYR A 76 -4.61 7.92 10.24
CA TYR A 76 -5.64 8.52 11.11
C TYR A 76 -5.55 7.98 12.54
N GLN A 77 -5.98 8.80 13.52
CA GLN A 77 -6.11 8.44 14.95
C GLN A 77 -4.81 8.05 15.66
N HIS A 78 -3.65 8.20 15.01
CA HIS A 78 -2.35 7.98 15.64
C HIS A 78 -1.70 9.31 16.02
N PRO A 79 -1.07 9.40 17.21
CA PRO A 79 -0.42 10.62 17.67
C PRO A 79 0.69 11.08 16.73
N ILE A 80 0.66 12.36 16.40
CA ILE A 80 1.70 13.04 15.62
C ILE A 80 2.49 13.92 16.58
N SER A 81 3.81 13.81 16.59
CA SER A 81 4.72 14.64 17.36
C SER A 81 5.62 15.47 16.45
N VAL A 82 5.87 16.71 16.86
CA VAL A 82 6.74 17.65 16.18
C VAL A 82 7.95 17.93 17.07
N ILE A 83 9.14 17.76 16.53
CA ILE A 83 10.42 18.03 17.18
C ILE A 83 11.11 19.13 16.37
N LYS A 84 11.33 20.29 17.00
CA LYS A 84 12.03 21.44 16.38
C LYS A 84 13.53 21.33 16.66
N ASN A 85 14.31 21.50 15.60
CA ASN A 85 15.77 21.68 15.71
C ASN A 85 16.18 22.86 14.81
N LYS A 86 16.45 24.02 15.41
CA LYS A 86 16.69 25.30 14.69
C LYS A 86 15.54 25.61 13.72
N ASN A 87 15.84 25.64 12.42
CA ASN A 87 14.88 25.92 11.34
C ASN A 87 14.28 24.64 10.72
N ILE A 88 14.52 23.47 11.32
CA ILE A 88 14.06 22.19 10.85
C ILE A 88 13.05 21.64 11.85
N PHE A 89 11.90 21.20 11.34
CA PHE A 89 10.90 20.49 12.12
C PHE A 89 10.84 19.05 11.60
N ASN A 90 11.12 18.09 12.49
CA ASN A 90 10.96 16.66 12.21
C ASN A 90 9.65 16.17 12.81
N ILE A 91 8.84 15.55 11.97
CA ILE A 91 7.50 15.09 12.34
C ILE A 91 7.49 13.56 12.40
N TYR A 92 7.03 13.04 13.52
CA TYR A 92 7.02 11.62 13.83
C TYR A 92 5.61 11.11 14.06
N GLN A 93 5.40 9.86 13.70
CA GLN A 93 4.23 9.08 14.05
C GLN A 93 4.66 7.61 14.20
N GLU A 94 4.25 6.93 15.29
CA GLU A 94 4.67 5.55 15.58
C GLU A 94 6.20 5.40 15.62
N ASP A 95 6.91 6.35 16.25
CA ASP A 95 8.38 6.43 16.38
C ASP A 95 9.13 6.47 15.03
N GLN A 96 8.41 6.71 13.95
CA GLN A 96 8.98 6.87 12.60
C GLN A 96 8.92 8.32 12.16
N LYS A 97 10.02 8.83 11.63
CA LYS A 97 10.02 10.12 10.96
C LYS A 97 9.22 10.02 9.65
N LYS A 98 8.17 10.82 9.53
CA LYS A 98 7.24 10.83 8.39
C LYS A 98 7.45 12.01 7.46
N LEU A 99 7.84 13.17 8.02
CA LEU A 99 7.98 14.42 7.29
C LEU A 99 9.09 15.26 7.90
N THR A 100 9.81 15.98 7.06
CA THR A 100 10.74 17.05 7.46
C THR A 100 10.28 18.35 6.85
N ILE A 101 10.25 19.43 7.66
CA ILE A 101 9.97 20.79 7.22
C ILE A 101 11.23 21.62 7.45
N ASN A 102 11.75 22.20 6.39
CA ASN A 102 12.86 23.14 6.44
C ASN A 102 12.33 24.55 6.13
N PHE A 103 12.65 25.51 6.97
CA PHE A 103 12.24 26.89 6.82
C PHE A 103 13.45 27.83 6.72
N SER A 104 13.43 28.77 5.77
CA SER A 104 14.46 29.79 5.60
C SER A 104 13.83 31.12 5.23
N LEU A 105 14.31 32.21 5.87
CA LEU A 105 13.84 33.55 5.61
C LEU A 105 14.54 34.25 4.43
N LYS A 106 15.67 33.70 3.95
CA LYS A 106 16.44 34.29 2.86
C LYS A 106 16.91 33.23 1.88
N LYS A 107 16.32 33.18 0.70
CA LYS A 107 16.86 32.45 -0.43
C LYS A 107 16.66 33.26 -1.70
N LYS A 108 17.75 33.53 -2.42
CA LYS A 108 17.64 34.01 -3.80
C LYS A 108 16.95 32.94 -4.62
N ILE A 109 15.89 33.30 -5.31
CA ILE A 109 15.11 32.40 -6.13
C ILE A 109 15.33 32.84 -7.58
N ASP A 110 15.85 31.93 -8.39
CA ASP A 110 15.93 32.13 -9.82
C ASP A 110 14.64 31.60 -10.46
N PHE A 111 13.79 32.49 -10.91
CA PHE A 111 12.52 32.19 -11.57
C PHE A 111 12.68 31.97 -13.09
N SER A 112 13.88 32.14 -13.65
CA SER A 112 14.11 32.17 -15.10
C SER A 112 14.08 30.81 -15.80
N ASN A 113 14.22 29.70 -15.07
CA ASN A 113 14.49 28.38 -15.65
C ASN A 113 13.26 27.52 -16.04
N PHE A 114 12.04 28.06 -15.95
CA PHE A 114 10.85 27.30 -16.35
C PHE A 114 10.37 27.69 -17.75
N LYS A 115 10.93 27.05 -18.78
CA LYS A 115 10.45 27.17 -20.17
C LYS A 115 9.10 26.45 -20.36
N LYS A 116 8.15 27.18 -20.93
CA LYS A 116 6.78 26.78 -21.31
C LYS A 116 6.79 25.58 -22.25
N LYS A 117 6.34 24.40 -21.78
CA LYS A 117 5.87 23.34 -22.71
C LYS A 117 5.08 22.27 -21.95
N HIS A 118 3.89 22.57 -21.43
CA HIS A 118 2.98 21.50 -20.93
C HIS A 118 1.56 22.04 -20.66
N SER A 119 0.58 21.14 -20.56
CA SER A 119 -0.80 21.45 -20.23
C SER A 119 -0.94 22.33 -18.97
N ILE A 120 -1.47 23.54 -19.14
CA ILE A 120 -1.72 24.45 -18.03
C ILE A 120 -3.13 24.18 -17.52
N VAL A 121 -3.26 23.81 -16.25
CA VAL A 121 -4.55 23.74 -15.57
C VAL A 121 -4.72 24.97 -14.71
N THR A 122 -5.80 25.71 -14.93
CA THR A 122 -6.11 26.92 -14.19
C THR A 122 -7.25 26.66 -13.20
N PHE A 123 -7.03 27.05 -11.93
CA PHE A 123 -8.03 27.00 -10.88
C PHE A 123 -8.40 28.43 -10.46
N TYR A 124 -9.68 28.60 -10.13
CA TYR A 124 -10.18 29.84 -9.52
C TYR A 124 -10.44 29.54 -8.02
N PRO A 125 -9.54 29.96 -7.11
CA PRO A 125 -9.78 29.72 -5.70
C PRO A 125 -11.01 30.49 -5.24
N LYS A 126 -11.88 29.81 -4.47
CA LYS A 126 -13.02 30.49 -3.82
C LYS A 126 -12.46 31.57 -2.90
N LYS A 127 -12.87 32.83 -3.12
CA LYS A 127 -12.49 33.96 -2.26
C LYS A 127 -13.08 33.75 -0.87
N ASN A 128 -12.26 33.39 0.09
CA ASN A 128 -12.61 33.37 1.49
C ASN A 128 -11.61 34.27 2.25
N LYS A 129 -12.07 35.41 2.73
CA LYS A 129 -11.23 36.46 3.36
C LYS A 129 -10.46 35.99 4.61
N LYS A 130 -10.81 34.83 5.17
CA LYS A 130 -10.23 34.28 6.40
C LYS A 130 -9.18 33.18 6.20
N ILE A 131 -8.90 32.76 4.95
CA ILE A 131 -8.01 31.64 4.69
C ILE A 131 -6.69 32.18 4.13
N SER A 132 -5.56 31.79 4.74
CA SER A 132 -4.22 32.11 4.28
C SER A 132 -3.97 31.58 2.87
N ASP A 133 -3.23 32.36 2.05
CA ASP A 133 -2.84 31.96 0.68
C ASP A 133 -2.12 30.61 0.64
N ILE A 134 -1.30 30.29 1.66
CA ILE A 134 -0.66 28.97 1.79
C ILE A 134 -1.68 27.84 1.91
N PHE A 135 -2.76 28.04 2.65
CA PHE A 135 -3.82 27.02 2.76
C PHE A 135 -4.59 26.87 1.45
N ILE A 136 -4.82 27.96 0.73
CA ILE A 136 -5.40 27.92 -0.62
C ILE A 136 -4.51 27.10 -1.54
N ILE A 137 -3.21 27.33 -1.52
CA ILE A 137 -2.22 26.58 -2.30
C ILE A 137 -2.29 25.09 -1.93
N LEU A 138 -2.14 24.74 -0.65
CA LEU A 138 -2.13 23.35 -0.20
C LEU A 138 -3.43 22.59 -0.53
N ASN A 139 -4.59 23.23 -0.42
CA ASN A 139 -5.87 22.67 -0.81
C ASN A 139 -5.94 22.35 -2.30
N ASN A 140 -5.47 23.29 -3.14
CA ASN A 140 -5.48 23.10 -4.59
C ASN A 140 -4.44 22.08 -5.05
N LEU A 141 -3.27 21.99 -4.39
CA LEU A 141 -2.29 20.92 -4.61
C LEU A 141 -2.92 19.55 -4.35
N SER A 142 -3.59 19.39 -3.20
CA SER A 142 -4.27 18.14 -2.86
C SER A 142 -5.29 17.75 -3.92
N LYS A 143 -6.17 18.68 -4.29
CA LYS A 143 -7.17 18.47 -5.34
C LYS A 143 -6.53 18.08 -6.66
N TYR A 144 -5.52 18.84 -7.09
CA TYR A 144 -4.85 18.59 -8.37
C TYR A 144 -4.23 17.19 -8.42
N VAL A 145 -3.38 16.86 -7.45
CA VAL A 145 -2.68 15.58 -7.40
C VAL A 145 -3.64 14.42 -7.17
N GLY A 146 -4.64 14.59 -6.31
CA GLY A 146 -5.57 13.52 -5.93
C GLY A 146 -6.66 13.24 -6.95
N THR A 147 -7.05 14.22 -7.79
CA THR A 147 -8.24 14.10 -8.65
C THR A 147 -8.04 14.48 -10.11
N VAL A 148 -7.01 15.31 -10.43
CA VAL A 148 -6.78 15.81 -11.80
C VAL A 148 -5.60 15.07 -12.43
N TYR A 149 -4.36 15.30 -11.94
CA TYR A 149 -3.17 14.67 -12.50
C TYR A 149 -2.07 14.47 -11.45
N PRO A 150 -1.51 13.26 -11.31
CA PRO A 150 -1.88 12.00 -11.96
C PRO A 150 -3.20 11.37 -11.47
N GLY A 151 -3.90 12.04 -10.55
CA GLY A 151 -5.20 11.62 -10.04
C GLY A 151 -5.10 10.59 -8.91
N ARG A 152 -6.16 9.80 -8.73
CA ARG A 152 -6.36 8.89 -7.57
C ARG A 152 -5.26 7.86 -7.30
N PHE A 153 -4.31 7.69 -8.19
CA PHE A 153 -3.16 6.78 -8.04
C PHE A 153 -1.87 7.52 -7.74
N SER A 154 -1.94 8.65 -7.07
CA SER A 154 -0.78 9.50 -6.80
C SER A 154 -0.61 9.83 -5.32
N ILE A 155 0.59 10.26 -4.99
CA ILE A 155 0.97 10.85 -3.70
C ILE A 155 1.91 12.02 -3.94
N ILE A 156 1.93 12.97 -3.02
CA ILE A 156 2.92 14.05 -2.99
C ILE A 156 4.12 13.58 -2.18
N SER A 157 5.34 13.77 -2.71
CA SER A 157 6.58 13.42 -2.02
C SER A 157 7.36 14.63 -1.52
N GLU A 158 7.28 15.77 -2.22
CA GLU A 158 8.01 16.98 -1.88
C GLU A 158 7.19 18.21 -2.29
N ILE A 159 7.24 19.27 -1.48
CA ILE A 159 6.68 20.59 -1.80
C ILE A 159 7.70 21.65 -1.40
N ASN A 160 8.03 22.54 -2.31
CA ASN A 160 8.87 23.71 -2.12
C ASN A 160 8.03 24.96 -2.36
N ILE A 161 7.82 25.78 -1.34
CA ILE A 161 7.08 27.03 -1.44
C ILE A 161 8.06 28.19 -1.35
N TYR A 162 8.04 29.04 -2.35
CA TYR A 162 8.80 30.30 -2.44
C TYR A 162 7.83 31.47 -2.42
N PHE A 163 8.09 32.45 -1.60
CA PHE A 163 7.30 33.66 -1.50
C PHE A 163 8.20 34.90 -1.61
N ASN A 164 7.76 35.87 -2.40
CA ASN A 164 8.39 37.16 -2.52
C ASN A 164 7.34 38.29 -2.59
N LYS A 165 7.27 39.13 -1.56
CA LYS A 165 6.30 40.21 -1.47
C LYS A 165 6.50 41.28 -2.54
N HIS A 166 7.73 41.49 -2.99
CA HIS A 166 8.11 42.57 -3.94
C HIS A 166 7.94 42.15 -5.41
N SER A 167 7.65 40.90 -5.69
CA SER A 167 7.46 40.40 -7.05
C SER A 167 5.99 40.14 -7.33
N TYR A 168 5.33 41.11 -7.99
CA TYR A 168 3.99 40.87 -8.59
C TYR A 168 4.10 39.98 -9.84
N LEU A 169 4.57 38.76 -9.65
CA LEU A 169 4.97 37.91 -10.78
C LEU A 169 3.81 37.12 -11.39
N PHE A 170 2.68 36.97 -10.68
CA PHE A 170 1.64 36.03 -11.13
C PHE A 170 0.23 36.58 -10.90
N ASP A 171 -0.70 36.13 -11.74
CA ASP A 171 -2.11 36.43 -11.61
C ASP A 171 -2.71 35.93 -10.29
N ASN A 172 -3.87 36.48 -9.93
CA ASN A 172 -4.73 35.94 -8.86
C ASN A 172 -5.36 34.57 -9.21
N LYS A 173 -5.01 34.02 -10.39
CA LYS A 173 -5.39 32.70 -10.85
C LYS A 173 -4.28 31.72 -10.50
N LEU A 174 -4.65 30.56 -9.98
CA LEU A 174 -3.72 29.52 -9.66
C LEU A 174 -3.46 28.68 -10.93
N LYS A 175 -2.24 28.68 -11.42
CA LYS A 175 -1.82 27.94 -12.61
C LYS A 175 -0.90 26.80 -12.22
N ILE A 176 -1.15 25.59 -12.71
CA ILE A 176 -0.30 24.41 -12.47
C ILE A 176 0.20 23.87 -13.81
N ILE A 177 1.50 23.63 -13.88
CA ILE A 177 2.20 23.02 -15.00
C ILE A 177 2.84 21.72 -14.50
N SER A 178 2.72 20.63 -15.25
CA SER A 178 3.27 19.32 -14.88
C SER A 178 4.13 18.74 -15.99
N LYS A 179 5.24 18.12 -15.60
CA LYS A 179 6.19 17.47 -16.51
C LYS A 179 6.61 16.11 -15.95
N LYS A 180 6.48 15.05 -16.75
CA LYS A 180 7.12 13.76 -16.46
C LYS A 180 8.58 13.84 -16.93
N ILE A 181 9.54 13.77 -16.02
CA ILE A 181 10.97 13.94 -16.33
C ILE A 181 11.46 12.78 -17.20
N ASP A 182 11.17 11.56 -16.77
CA ASP A 182 11.51 10.32 -17.47
C ASP A 182 10.26 9.43 -17.55
N PRO A 183 9.85 9.00 -18.75
CA PRO A 183 8.68 8.12 -18.91
C PRO A 183 8.76 6.81 -18.11
N ARG A 184 9.98 6.34 -17.82
CA ARG A 184 10.25 5.12 -17.06
C ARG A 184 10.05 5.30 -15.56
N LEU A 185 10.19 6.54 -15.06
CA LEU A 185 10.06 6.86 -13.65
C LEU A 185 8.63 7.36 -13.35
N PRO A 186 8.04 6.96 -12.23
CA PRO A 186 6.72 7.43 -11.84
C PRO A 186 6.74 8.82 -11.20
N ILE A 187 7.79 9.63 -11.45
CA ILE A 187 8.00 10.94 -10.86
C ILE A 187 7.51 12.01 -11.82
N ILE A 188 6.66 12.90 -11.31
CA ILE A 188 6.12 14.05 -12.02
C ILE A 188 6.57 15.29 -11.27
N GLU A 189 7.28 16.19 -11.94
CA GLU A 189 7.56 17.52 -11.45
C GLU A 189 6.43 18.47 -11.83
N ASN A 190 6.02 19.25 -10.85
CA ASN A 190 4.92 20.18 -10.99
C ASN A 190 5.38 21.57 -10.51
N GLN A 191 4.84 22.57 -11.15
CA GLN A 191 5.01 23.97 -10.76
C GLN A 191 3.65 24.64 -10.64
N LEU A 192 3.43 25.34 -9.54
CA LEU A 192 2.26 26.14 -9.30
C LEU A 192 2.67 27.60 -9.13
N THR A 193 1.94 28.49 -9.76
CA THR A 193 2.09 29.95 -9.60
C THR A 193 0.77 30.54 -9.12
N PHE A 194 0.85 31.41 -8.12
CA PHE A 194 -0.31 32.08 -7.53
C PHE A 194 0.13 33.36 -6.79
N LYS A 195 -0.35 34.53 -7.21
CA LYS A 195 0.05 35.83 -6.62
C LYS A 195 1.60 35.95 -6.53
N ASN A 196 2.12 36.05 -5.31
CA ASN A 196 3.55 36.17 -5.00
C ASN A 196 4.19 34.81 -4.65
N TYR A 197 3.50 33.70 -4.94
CA TYR A 197 3.97 32.36 -4.63
C TYR A 197 4.39 31.61 -5.89
N LEU A 198 5.58 31.02 -5.82
CA LEU A 198 5.99 29.94 -6.71
C LEU A 198 6.08 28.67 -5.88
N VAL A 199 5.44 27.61 -6.33
CA VAL A 199 5.49 26.31 -5.67
C VAL A 199 5.99 25.26 -6.64
N GLN A 200 7.07 24.60 -6.28
CA GLN A 200 7.58 23.43 -6.99
C GLN A 200 7.25 22.20 -6.16
N PHE A 201 6.65 21.19 -6.76
CA PHE A 201 6.31 19.99 -6.02
C PHE A 201 6.47 18.74 -6.87
N LYS A 202 6.81 17.61 -6.20
CA LYS A 202 6.93 16.33 -6.84
C LYS A 202 5.75 15.45 -6.43
N SER A 203 5.11 14.86 -7.43
CA SER A 203 4.12 13.82 -7.23
C SER A 203 4.60 12.48 -7.82
N LEU A 204 4.17 11.39 -7.19
CA LEU A 204 4.52 10.05 -7.60
C LEU A 204 3.25 9.34 -8.09
N GLU A 205 3.27 8.88 -9.33
CA GLU A 205 2.23 8.02 -9.86
C GLU A 205 2.39 6.62 -9.27
N ARG A 206 1.33 6.09 -8.63
CA ARG A 206 1.37 4.75 -8.07
C ARG A 206 1.06 3.73 -9.14
N PRO A 207 1.86 2.66 -9.25
CA PRO A 207 1.59 1.59 -10.18
C PRO A 207 0.29 0.86 -9.80
N ILE A 208 -0.43 0.44 -10.82
CA ILE A 208 -1.69 -0.31 -10.68
C ILE A 208 -1.38 -1.79 -10.88
N VAL A 209 -1.91 -2.62 -9.98
CA VAL A 209 -1.85 -4.08 -10.17
C VAL A 209 -2.66 -4.46 -11.41
N LYS A 210 -1.98 -4.92 -12.44
CA LYS A 210 -2.63 -5.44 -13.65
C LYS A 210 -3.26 -6.79 -13.34
N ASN A 211 -4.43 -7.05 -13.89
CA ASN A 211 -5.03 -8.39 -13.83
C ASN A 211 -4.12 -9.37 -14.57
N ASN A 212 -3.83 -10.50 -13.94
CA ASN A 212 -3.06 -11.56 -14.57
C ASN A 212 -3.84 -12.14 -15.74
N LYS A 213 -3.23 -12.16 -16.91
CA LYS A 213 -3.80 -12.83 -18.08
C LYS A 213 -3.78 -14.34 -17.84
N LYS A 214 -4.84 -15.01 -18.28
CA LYS A 214 -4.87 -16.48 -18.31
C LYS A 214 -3.90 -16.92 -19.42
N ILE A 215 -2.83 -17.61 -19.04
CA ILE A 215 -1.85 -18.12 -20.00
C ILE A 215 -2.18 -19.59 -20.23
N ASP A 216 -2.28 -20.00 -21.46
CA ASP A 216 -2.45 -21.41 -21.79
C ASP A 216 -1.17 -22.18 -21.43
N ASN A 217 -1.32 -23.13 -20.53
CA ASN A 217 -0.26 -24.01 -20.06
C ASN A 217 -0.80 -25.44 -19.99
N LYS A 218 -0.54 -26.22 -21.02
CA LYS A 218 -1.00 -27.61 -21.17
C LYS A 218 -0.60 -28.50 -19.98
N LEU A 219 0.64 -28.34 -19.47
CA LEU A 219 1.13 -29.10 -18.31
C LEU A 219 0.32 -28.78 -17.06
N LEU A 220 0.06 -27.50 -16.82
CA LEU A 220 -0.75 -27.03 -15.69
C LEU A 220 -2.17 -27.58 -15.80
N ARG A 221 -2.81 -27.47 -16.96
CA ARG A 221 -4.18 -27.96 -17.20
C ARG A 221 -4.28 -29.48 -16.97
N ASN A 222 -3.34 -30.27 -17.52
CA ASN A 222 -3.29 -31.71 -17.32
C ASN A 222 -3.13 -32.08 -15.84
N LYS A 223 -2.29 -31.34 -15.09
CA LYS A 223 -2.09 -31.56 -13.66
C LYS A 223 -3.38 -31.26 -12.88
N ILE A 224 -4.03 -30.12 -13.16
CA ILE A 224 -5.24 -29.68 -12.47
C ILE A 224 -6.38 -30.69 -12.65
N ASN A 225 -6.59 -31.24 -13.85
CA ASN A 225 -7.63 -32.21 -14.13
C ASN A 225 -7.44 -33.54 -13.39
N LYS A 226 -6.23 -33.88 -12.99
CA LYS A 226 -5.90 -35.11 -12.22
C LYS A 226 -6.06 -34.96 -10.71
N ILE A 227 -6.35 -33.75 -10.20
CA ILE A 227 -6.51 -33.51 -8.75
C ILE A 227 -7.79 -34.19 -8.25
N LYS A 228 -7.65 -35.01 -7.16
CA LYS A 228 -8.76 -35.73 -6.50
C LYS A 228 -9.03 -35.23 -5.06
N TYR A 229 -8.29 -34.26 -4.55
CA TYR A 229 -8.49 -33.69 -3.21
C TYR A 229 -9.29 -32.40 -3.28
N ASN A 230 -10.05 -32.08 -2.22
CA ASN A 230 -10.68 -30.78 -2.04
C ASN A 230 -9.66 -29.73 -1.62
N ALA A 231 -9.93 -28.45 -1.87
CA ALA A 231 -9.00 -27.37 -1.57
C ALA A 231 -9.58 -26.38 -0.53
N LEU A 232 -8.81 -26.07 0.51
CA LEU A 232 -9.07 -24.96 1.41
C LEU A 232 -8.01 -23.86 1.16
N ILE A 233 -8.42 -22.70 0.63
CA ILE A 233 -7.54 -21.61 0.31
C ILE A 233 -7.71 -20.51 1.36
N ILE A 234 -6.80 -20.43 2.32
CA ILE A 234 -6.80 -19.40 3.35
C ILE A 234 -6.11 -18.14 2.80
N GLY A 235 -6.89 -17.05 2.63
CA GLY A 235 -6.39 -15.81 1.98
C GLY A 235 -6.51 -15.84 0.46
N GLY A 236 -7.57 -16.47 -0.09
CA GLY A 236 -7.77 -16.62 -1.53
C GLY A 236 -8.47 -15.47 -2.25
N SER A 237 -8.76 -14.34 -1.59
CA SER A 237 -9.51 -13.25 -2.21
C SER A 237 -8.67 -12.33 -3.10
N GLN A 238 -7.35 -12.36 -2.99
CA GLN A 238 -6.43 -11.51 -3.77
C GLN A 238 -5.02 -12.11 -3.86
N GLY A 239 -4.18 -11.53 -4.75
CA GLY A 239 -2.80 -11.94 -4.93
C GLY A 239 -2.65 -13.40 -5.36
N ILE A 240 -1.59 -14.05 -4.92
CA ILE A 240 -1.24 -15.43 -5.29
C ILE A 240 -2.37 -16.42 -4.93
N GLY A 241 -3.03 -16.25 -3.78
CA GLY A 241 -4.15 -17.11 -3.38
C GLY A 241 -5.33 -17.04 -4.34
N LYS A 242 -5.62 -15.85 -4.90
CA LYS A 242 -6.64 -15.68 -5.95
C LYS A 242 -6.20 -16.33 -7.27
N ASP A 243 -4.93 -16.26 -7.61
CA ASP A 243 -4.39 -16.89 -8.82
C ASP A 243 -4.50 -18.42 -8.71
N VAL A 244 -4.17 -19.00 -7.55
CA VAL A 244 -4.34 -20.42 -7.28
C VAL A 244 -5.83 -20.83 -7.35
N LEU A 245 -6.74 -20.02 -6.78
CA LEU A 245 -8.18 -20.25 -6.93
C LEU A 245 -8.60 -20.26 -8.41
N ASN A 246 -8.15 -19.27 -9.19
CA ASN A 246 -8.49 -19.18 -10.61
C ASN A 246 -7.99 -20.41 -11.40
N ILE A 247 -6.79 -20.89 -11.08
CA ILE A 247 -6.21 -22.10 -11.70
C ILE A 247 -7.03 -23.34 -11.31
N LEU A 248 -7.32 -23.53 -10.01
CA LEU A 248 -8.12 -24.67 -9.53
C LEU A 248 -9.57 -24.63 -10.01
N SER A 249 -10.08 -23.46 -10.41
CA SER A 249 -11.46 -23.31 -10.90
C SER A 249 -11.72 -24.05 -12.21
N ASP A 250 -10.68 -24.41 -12.95
CA ASP A 250 -10.77 -25.20 -14.18
C ASP A 250 -11.11 -26.68 -13.88
N ASN A 251 -10.91 -27.17 -12.64
CA ASN A 251 -11.33 -28.49 -12.23
C ASN A 251 -12.70 -28.41 -11.53
N HIS A 252 -13.75 -28.95 -12.16
CA HIS A 252 -15.11 -28.95 -11.64
C HIS A 252 -15.42 -30.12 -10.68
N ASN A 253 -14.51 -31.09 -10.53
CA ASN A 253 -14.72 -32.29 -9.72
C ASN A 253 -14.33 -32.11 -8.25
N ILE A 254 -13.68 -31.01 -7.89
CA ILE A 254 -13.24 -30.76 -6.51
C ILE A 254 -13.94 -29.53 -5.92
N LYS A 255 -14.19 -29.56 -4.60
CA LYS A 255 -14.71 -28.42 -3.86
C LYS A 255 -13.57 -27.46 -3.50
N LYS A 256 -13.78 -26.15 -3.64
CA LYS A 256 -12.83 -25.08 -3.27
C LYS A 256 -13.45 -24.21 -2.20
N PHE A 257 -12.99 -24.35 -0.97
CA PHE A 257 -13.35 -23.52 0.16
C PHE A 257 -12.35 -22.36 0.20
N VAL A 258 -12.83 -21.11 0.13
CA VAL A 258 -11.96 -19.96 -0.06
C VAL A 258 -12.25 -18.88 0.95
N THR A 259 -11.28 -18.59 1.81
CA THR A 259 -11.50 -17.58 2.82
C THR A 259 -11.21 -16.16 2.29
N TYR A 260 -12.00 -15.22 2.77
CA TYR A 260 -11.82 -13.79 2.55
C TYR A 260 -12.07 -13.01 3.84
N ASN A 261 -11.37 -11.89 4.01
CA ASN A 261 -11.60 -10.96 5.12
C ASN A 261 -12.49 -9.79 4.67
N LYS A 262 -11.93 -8.82 3.94
CA LYS A 262 -12.63 -7.60 3.49
C LYS A 262 -13.14 -7.69 2.05
N ASN A 263 -12.40 -8.35 1.17
CA ASN A 263 -12.75 -8.47 -0.25
C ASN A 263 -13.60 -9.73 -0.46
N LYS A 264 -14.92 -9.55 -0.58
CA LYS A 264 -15.84 -10.64 -0.86
C LYS A 264 -15.49 -11.32 -2.20
N ILE A 265 -15.55 -12.64 -2.22
CA ILE A 265 -15.35 -13.45 -3.40
C ILE A 265 -16.72 -13.73 -4.03
N SER A 266 -16.86 -13.43 -5.33
CA SER A 266 -18.07 -13.81 -6.07
C SER A 266 -18.09 -15.32 -6.31
N LYS A 267 -19.22 -15.97 -6.06
CA LYS A 267 -19.45 -17.37 -6.38
C LYS A 267 -19.57 -17.53 -7.90
N LYS A 268 -18.50 -17.96 -8.55
CA LYS A 268 -18.45 -18.14 -10.02
C LYS A 268 -18.81 -19.56 -10.49
N SER A 269 -18.91 -20.50 -9.58
CA SER A 269 -19.16 -21.92 -9.85
C SER A 269 -19.80 -22.57 -8.63
N ASN A 270 -20.56 -23.65 -8.86
CA ASN A 270 -21.17 -24.46 -7.77
C ASN A 270 -20.13 -25.17 -6.91
N THR A 271 -18.87 -25.22 -7.33
CA THR A 271 -17.78 -25.86 -6.59
C THR A 271 -16.92 -24.86 -5.79
N ILE A 272 -17.25 -23.57 -5.81
CA ILE A 272 -16.53 -22.52 -5.03
C ILE A 272 -17.40 -22.08 -3.86
N TYR A 273 -16.88 -22.23 -2.64
CA TYR A 273 -17.53 -21.90 -1.38
C TYR A 273 -16.79 -20.75 -0.68
N PRO A 274 -17.23 -19.50 -0.84
CA PRO A 274 -16.62 -18.35 -0.18
C PRO A 274 -16.94 -18.37 1.33
N ILE A 275 -15.92 -18.17 2.17
CA ILE A 275 -16.01 -18.16 3.63
C ILE A 275 -15.47 -16.83 4.14
N LYS A 276 -16.29 -16.10 4.87
CA LYS A 276 -15.81 -14.92 5.58
C LYS A 276 -15.01 -15.38 6.80
N PHE A 277 -13.72 -15.14 6.80
CA PHE A 277 -12.82 -15.58 7.86
C PHE A 277 -11.58 -14.68 7.91
N ASN A 278 -11.22 -14.26 9.12
CA ASN A 278 -9.96 -13.61 9.43
C ASN A 278 -9.13 -14.57 10.28
N VAL A 279 -7.82 -14.65 10.06
CA VAL A 279 -6.92 -15.49 10.84
C VAL A 279 -6.88 -15.16 12.34
N PHE A 280 -7.37 -13.98 12.73
CA PHE A 280 -7.57 -13.61 14.14
C PHE A 280 -8.89 -14.10 14.75
N ASP A 281 -9.80 -14.63 13.91
CA ASP A 281 -11.04 -15.22 14.39
C ASP A 281 -10.78 -16.60 15.03
N LYS A 282 -11.79 -17.16 15.71
CA LYS A 282 -11.70 -18.50 16.28
C LYS A 282 -11.50 -19.53 15.18
N ILE A 283 -10.48 -20.36 15.31
CA ILE A 283 -10.10 -21.38 14.32
C ILE A 283 -11.17 -22.45 14.10
N ASN A 284 -12.04 -22.69 15.10
CA ASN A 284 -13.15 -23.64 15.02
C ASN A 284 -14.16 -23.32 13.90
N THR A 285 -14.17 -22.10 13.37
CA THR A 285 -14.95 -21.74 12.15
C THR A 285 -14.60 -22.65 10.96
N LEU A 286 -13.41 -23.24 10.95
CA LEU A 286 -12.93 -24.13 9.88
C LEU A 286 -13.22 -25.62 10.16
N ASP A 287 -13.64 -26.00 11.36
CA ASP A 287 -13.82 -27.42 11.78
C ASP A 287 -14.73 -28.20 10.83
N LYS A 288 -15.96 -27.71 10.64
CA LYS A 288 -16.96 -28.38 9.76
C LYS A 288 -16.44 -28.57 8.33
N ILE A 289 -15.59 -27.68 7.84
CA ILE A 289 -15.06 -27.76 6.48
C ILE A 289 -13.98 -28.82 6.40
N ILE A 290 -13.04 -28.80 7.36
CA ILE A 290 -11.89 -29.71 7.36
C ILE A 290 -12.34 -31.13 7.69
N GLU A 291 -13.33 -31.31 8.57
CA GLU A 291 -13.85 -32.59 8.97
C GLU A 291 -14.67 -33.29 7.87
N ALA A 292 -15.49 -32.52 7.16
CA ALA A 292 -16.42 -33.09 6.18
C ALA A 292 -15.84 -33.24 4.76
N ASN A 293 -14.62 -32.76 4.47
CA ASN A 293 -14.13 -32.67 3.10
C ASN A 293 -12.74 -33.29 2.87
N SER A 294 -12.44 -34.33 3.58
CA SER A 294 -11.20 -35.12 3.40
C SER A 294 -11.24 -35.98 2.11
N PRO A 295 -10.12 -36.16 1.39
CA PRO A 295 -8.80 -35.54 1.57
C PRO A 295 -8.79 -34.05 1.20
N LEU A 296 -8.09 -33.22 1.98
CA LEU A 296 -8.11 -31.76 1.85
C LEU A 296 -6.68 -31.19 1.74
N LYS A 297 -6.41 -30.41 0.69
CA LYS A 297 -5.18 -29.64 0.61
C LYS A 297 -5.42 -28.21 1.07
N ILE A 298 -4.67 -27.78 2.09
CA ILE A 298 -4.73 -26.45 2.67
C ILE A 298 -3.66 -25.59 2.00
N TYR A 299 -4.09 -24.54 1.31
CA TYR A 299 -3.25 -23.53 0.71
C TYR A 299 -3.25 -22.31 1.61
N TYR A 300 -2.13 -22.00 2.26
CA TYR A 300 -2.05 -20.93 3.24
C TYR A 300 -1.47 -19.63 2.65
N PHE A 301 -2.30 -18.73 2.16
CA PHE A 301 -1.92 -17.44 1.57
C PHE A 301 -2.27 -16.23 2.43
N ALA A 302 -2.74 -16.42 3.66
CA ALA A 302 -3.00 -15.27 4.54
C ALA A 302 -1.72 -14.45 4.77
N SER A 303 -1.80 -13.17 4.50
CA SER A 303 -0.69 -12.24 4.62
C SER A 303 -1.17 -10.85 5.03
N PRO A 304 -0.54 -10.22 6.01
CA PRO A 304 -0.74 -8.80 6.28
C PRO A 304 0.00 -7.97 5.22
N LYS A 305 -0.10 -6.65 5.30
CA LYS A 305 0.78 -5.75 4.55
C LYS A 305 2.23 -6.04 4.90
N ILE A 306 3.08 -6.24 3.88
CA ILE A 306 4.51 -6.49 4.06
C ILE A 306 5.27 -5.16 3.99
N TYR A 307 6.13 -4.93 4.99
CA TYR A 307 7.06 -3.81 5.07
C TYR A 307 8.47 -4.37 5.13
N PHE A 308 9.37 -3.81 4.33
CA PHE A 308 10.79 -4.23 4.30
C PHE A 308 11.70 -3.38 5.19
N ASP A 309 11.11 -2.51 6.01
CA ASP A 309 11.85 -1.70 6.97
C ASP A 309 12.48 -2.56 8.08
N ASN A 310 13.67 -2.19 8.50
CA ASN A 310 14.35 -2.84 9.64
C ASN A 310 13.71 -2.44 10.98
N THR A 311 13.13 -1.23 11.05
CA THR A 311 12.46 -0.69 12.25
C THR A 311 10.95 -0.77 12.08
N LEU A 312 10.35 -1.90 12.44
CA LEU A 312 8.90 -2.06 12.43
C LEU A 312 8.30 -1.82 13.82
N PRO A 313 7.14 -1.16 13.93
CA PRO A 313 6.36 -1.08 15.16
C PRO A 313 6.10 -2.47 15.76
N LEU A 314 6.04 -2.54 17.10
CA LEU A 314 5.83 -3.81 17.82
C LEU A 314 4.50 -4.49 17.41
N SER A 315 3.44 -3.71 17.17
CA SER A 315 2.15 -4.22 16.70
C SER A 315 2.27 -4.97 15.35
N ILE A 316 3.03 -4.43 14.41
CA ILE A 316 3.28 -5.07 13.11
C ILE A 316 4.10 -6.35 13.29
N LYS A 317 5.12 -6.33 14.15
CA LYS A 317 5.93 -7.52 14.47
C LYS A 317 5.07 -8.62 15.08
N LYS A 318 4.17 -8.30 16.02
CA LYS A 318 3.23 -9.23 16.63
C LYS A 318 2.29 -9.84 15.57
N ASN A 319 1.74 -9.01 14.68
CA ASN A 319 0.88 -9.46 13.58
C ASN A 319 1.62 -10.42 12.62
N TYR A 320 2.86 -10.12 12.25
CA TYR A 320 3.68 -10.99 11.42
C TYR A 320 3.93 -12.34 12.08
N LYS A 321 4.33 -12.33 13.36
CA LYS A 321 4.55 -13.55 14.14
C LYS A 321 3.29 -14.41 14.21
N PHE A 322 2.14 -13.78 14.43
CA PHE A 322 0.88 -14.51 14.50
C PHE A 322 0.48 -15.09 13.15
N ILE A 323 0.42 -14.27 12.09
CA ILE A 323 -0.09 -14.69 10.80
C ILE A 323 0.85 -15.70 10.10
N PHE A 324 2.16 -15.45 10.11
CA PHE A 324 3.10 -16.32 9.38
C PHE A 324 3.56 -17.54 10.15
N LEU A 325 3.56 -17.48 11.48
CA LEU A 325 4.11 -18.55 12.31
C LEU A 325 3.07 -19.21 13.21
N ASN A 326 2.39 -18.44 14.07
CA ASN A 326 1.56 -19.04 15.12
C ASN A 326 0.29 -19.67 14.54
N PHE A 327 -0.46 -18.95 13.71
CA PHE A 327 -1.72 -19.46 13.18
C PHE A 327 -1.55 -20.71 12.31
N PRO A 328 -0.63 -20.79 11.32
CA PRO A 328 -0.42 -22.04 10.59
C PRO A 328 0.06 -23.18 11.47
N SER A 329 0.83 -22.91 12.55
CA SER A 329 1.21 -23.93 13.54
C SER A 329 0.00 -24.46 14.29
N LEU A 330 -0.86 -23.57 14.80
CA LEU A 330 -2.11 -23.94 15.49
C LEU A 330 -3.04 -24.74 14.57
N LEU A 331 -3.14 -24.34 13.30
CA LEU A 331 -3.94 -25.07 12.30
C LEU A 331 -3.46 -26.53 12.15
N LEU A 332 -2.17 -26.74 11.99
CA LEU A 332 -1.58 -28.08 11.84
C LEU A 332 -1.73 -28.92 13.10
N GLU A 333 -1.50 -28.33 14.27
CA GLU A 333 -1.64 -29.04 15.56
C GLU A 333 -3.09 -29.43 15.83
N ARG A 334 -4.08 -28.57 15.50
CA ARG A 334 -5.50 -28.86 15.66
C ARG A 334 -5.98 -30.00 14.78
N TYR A 335 -5.55 -30.02 13.52
CA TYR A 335 -6.03 -30.99 12.54
C TYR A 335 -5.01 -32.09 12.24
N LYS A 336 -4.07 -32.35 13.14
CA LYS A 336 -3.00 -33.37 12.98
C LYS A 336 -3.47 -34.79 12.68
N ASN A 337 -4.68 -35.16 13.12
CA ASN A 337 -5.28 -36.48 12.93
C ASN A 337 -6.24 -36.53 11.71
N LYS A 338 -6.29 -35.46 10.90
CA LYS A 338 -7.13 -35.40 9.69
C LYS A 338 -6.27 -35.62 8.45
N ASN A 339 -6.89 -36.20 7.39
CA ASN A 339 -6.21 -36.38 6.11
C ASN A 339 -6.07 -35.02 5.37
N ILE A 340 -5.07 -34.24 5.80
CA ILE A 340 -4.75 -32.93 5.24
C ILE A 340 -3.35 -32.92 4.65
N THR A 341 -3.15 -32.07 3.63
CA THR A 341 -1.85 -31.71 3.07
C THR A 341 -1.68 -30.21 3.16
N LEU A 342 -0.49 -29.72 3.49
CA LEU A 342 -0.23 -28.28 3.56
C LEU A 342 0.59 -27.80 2.37
N PHE A 343 0.15 -26.72 1.74
CA PHE A 343 0.99 -25.87 0.90
C PHE A 343 1.24 -24.53 1.61
N TYR A 344 2.52 -24.21 1.87
CA TYR A 344 2.92 -22.99 2.53
C TYR A 344 3.84 -22.13 1.62
N PRO A 345 3.39 -20.96 1.14
CA PRO A 345 4.23 -20.07 0.34
C PRO A 345 5.23 -19.33 1.24
N SER A 346 6.48 -19.38 0.88
CA SER A 346 7.55 -18.62 1.50
C SER A 346 8.14 -17.59 0.52
N THR A 347 9.29 -17.02 0.82
CA THR A 347 9.89 -15.93 0.05
C THR A 347 11.35 -16.21 -0.33
N SER A 348 11.74 -15.86 -1.56
CA SER A 348 13.13 -15.90 -2.01
C SER A 348 14.05 -14.92 -1.25
N ASN A 349 13.48 -13.87 -0.63
CA ASN A 349 14.22 -12.90 0.17
C ASN A 349 15.04 -13.54 1.31
N ILE A 350 14.69 -14.77 1.73
CA ILE A 350 15.47 -15.56 2.70
C ILE A 350 16.83 -15.94 2.12
N LEU A 351 16.90 -16.26 0.81
CA LEU A 351 18.13 -16.64 0.12
C LEU A 351 19.02 -15.43 -0.20
N GLU A 352 18.39 -14.28 -0.42
CA GLU A 352 19.07 -13.03 -0.76
C GLU A 352 19.68 -12.32 0.47
N ASN A 353 19.69 -12.98 1.65
CA ASN A 353 20.17 -12.43 2.92
C ASN A 353 19.61 -11.04 3.27
N ARG A 354 18.42 -10.70 2.75
CA ARG A 354 17.73 -9.47 3.12
C ARG A 354 17.35 -9.52 4.59
N ASN A 355 18.03 -8.75 5.39
CA ASN A 355 17.95 -8.75 6.85
C ASN A 355 16.68 -8.06 7.39
N SER A 356 15.52 -8.26 6.71
CA SER A 356 14.24 -7.73 7.14
C SER A 356 13.58 -8.62 8.17
N TYR A 357 12.76 -8.03 9.06
CA TYR A 357 11.96 -8.79 10.01
C TYR A 357 11.03 -9.80 9.32
N TYR A 358 10.50 -9.44 8.15
CA TYR A 358 9.69 -10.32 7.31
C TYR A 358 10.46 -11.59 6.90
N SER A 359 11.68 -11.47 6.39
CA SER A 359 12.50 -12.62 5.99
C SER A 359 12.83 -13.51 7.19
N LYS A 360 13.17 -12.91 8.33
CA LYS A 360 13.46 -13.66 9.57
C LYS A 360 12.25 -14.46 10.05
N ILE A 361 11.06 -13.85 10.09
CA ILE A 361 9.86 -14.56 10.56
C ILE A 361 9.41 -15.66 9.59
N LYS A 362 9.58 -15.45 8.27
CA LYS A 362 9.28 -16.50 7.27
C LYS A 362 10.24 -17.67 7.39
N LYS A 363 11.54 -17.45 7.63
CA LYS A 363 12.52 -18.51 7.89
C LYS A 363 12.16 -19.32 9.13
N ASN A 364 11.80 -18.66 10.23
CA ASN A 364 11.35 -19.31 11.44
C ASN A 364 10.06 -20.12 11.24
N ALA A 365 9.15 -19.59 10.43
CA ALA A 365 7.90 -20.28 10.08
C ALA A 365 8.16 -21.55 9.26
N GLU A 366 9.04 -21.50 8.24
CA GLU A 366 9.42 -22.70 7.49
C GLU A 366 9.93 -23.81 8.41
N HIS A 367 10.84 -23.46 9.33
CA HIS A 367 11.44 -24.41 10.27
C HIS A 367 10.38 -25.04 11.20
N LYS A 368 9.53 -24.20 11.83
CA LYS A 368 8.49 -24.66 12.74
C LYS A 368 7.43 -25.52 12.04
N ILE A 369 6.94 -25.08 10.88
CA ILE A 369 5.96 -25.82 10.08
C ILE A 369 6.52 -27.18 9.66
N LYS A 370 7.76 -27.23 9.15
CA LYS A 370 8.45 -28.48 8.81
C LYS A 370 8.51 -29.43 10.00
N LYS A 371 8.92 -28.92 11.20
CA LYS A 371 8.99 -29.74 12.43
C LYS A 371 7.63 -30.32 12.80
N ILE A 372 6.55 -29.53 12.75
CA ILE A 372 5.19 -29.98 13.06
C ILE A 372 4.71 -31.04 12.04
N CYS A 373 4.88 -30.76 10.75
CA CYS A 373 4.45 -31.66 9.69
C CYS A 373 5.17 -33.02 9.77
N LEU A 374 6.47 -33.03 10.01
CA LEU A 374 7.25 -34.26 10.20
C LEU A 374 6.79 -35.02 11.47
N LYS A 375 6.60 -34.31 12.60
CA LYS A 375 6.12 -34.92 13.84
C LYS A 375 4.79 -35.68 13.70
N TYR A 376 3.85 -35.07 12.95
CA TYR A 376 2.50 -35.62 12.80
C TYR A 376 2.28 -36.31 11.45
N ARG A 377 3.33 -36.53 10.66
CA ARG A 377 3.29 -37.13 9.33
C ARG A 377 2.30 -36.48 8.37
N ILE A 378 2.17 -35.15 8.46
CA ILE A 378 1.35 -34.33 7.54
C ILE A 378 2.15 -34.07 6.27
N PRO A 379 1.66 -34.46 5.08
CA PRO A 379 2.31 -34.12 3.82
C PRO A 379 2.33 -32.59 3.64
N PHE A 380 3.48 -32.04 3.19
CA PHE A 380 3.61 -30.60 3.03
C PHE A 380 4.56 -30.22 1.90
N GLU A 381 4.31 -29.05 1.33
CA GLU A 381 5.19 -28.37 0.38
C GLU A 381 5.41 -26.91 0.80
N ILE A 382 6.67 -26.52 0.84
CA ILE A 382 7.08 -25.13 1.08
C ILE A 382 7.79 -24.61 -0.19
N VAL A 383 7.23 -23.57 -0.80
CA VAL A 383 7.79 -22.96 -2.01
C VAL A 383 8.18 -21.51 -1.72
N ARG A 384 9.45 -21.17 -1.98
CA ARG A 384 9.96 -19.79 -1.88
C ARG A 384 9.73 -19.07 -3.20
N PHE A 385 8.76 -18.16 -3.20
CA PHE A 385 8.44 -17.34 -4.37
C PHE A 385 9.27 -16.05 -4.41
N PRO A 386 9.62 -15.57 -5.61
CA PRO A 386 10.05 -14.19 -5.80
C PRO A 386 8.85 -13.24 -5.59
N ALA A 387 9.07 -11.95 -5.76
CA ALA A 387 8.00 -10.96 -5.75
C ALA A 387 7.07 -11.13 -6.96
N LEU A 388 6.05 -12.00 -6.84
CA LEU A 388 5.04 -12.22 -7.87
C LEU A 388 4.00 -11.09 -7.88
N ASN A 389 3.32 -10.90 -9.02
CA ASN A 389 2.34 -9.85 -9.23
C ASN A 389 1.22 -9.88 -8.19
N SER A 390 1.24 -8.92 -7.29
CA SER A 390 0.25 -8.73 -6.23
C SER A 390 0.26 -7.27 -5.78
N ARG A 391 -0.76 -6.84 -5.04
CA ARG A 391 -0.79 -5.49 -4.45
C ARG A 391 0.36 -5.21 -3.47
N GLN A 392 1.02 -6.25 -2.98
CA GLN A 392 2.12 -6.12 -2.04
C GLN A 392 3.49 -6.04 -2.73
N SER A 393 3.63 -6.63 -3.90
CA SER A 393 4.89 -6.69 -4.67
C SER A 393 5.01 -5.61 -5.73
N VAL A 394 3.87 -5.06 -6.20
CA VAL A 394 3.87 -3.91 -7.10
C VAL A 394 4.35 -2.68 -6.34
N SER A 395 5.40 -2.04 -6.82
CA SER A 395 6.04 -0.87 -6.21
C SER A 395 6.53 0.09 -7.28
N LEU A 396 7.03 1.26 -6.87
CA LEU A 396 7.62 2.25 -7.79
C LEU A 396 8.84 1.70 -8.53
N THR A 397 9.62 0.83 -7.86
CA THR A 397 10.83 0.19 -8.43
C THR A 397 10.53 -1.12 -9.15
N ASN A 398 9.36 -1.72 -8.94
CA ASN A 398 8.89 -2.93 -9.61
C ASN A 398 7.40 -2.78 -9.99
N PRO A 399 7.10 -2.00 -11.05
CA PRO A 399 5.71 -1.69 -11.42
C PRO A 399 4.97 -2.86 -12.08
N SER A 400 5.67 -3.86 -12.61
CA SER A 400 5.09 -5.00 -13.33
C SER A 400 5.78 -6.31 -12.94
N PRO A 401 5.58 -6.81 -11.71
CA PRO A 401 6.14 -8.11 -11.33
C PRO A 401 5.56 -9.25 -12.17
N THR A 402 6.32 -10.34 -12.30
CA THR A 402 5.90 -11.57 -13.00
C THR A 402 4.62 -12.14 -12.38
N SER A 403 3.65 -12.53 -13.19
CA SER A 403 2.44 -13.22 -12.71
C SER A 403 2.75 -14.66 -12.28
N LEU A 404 1.86 -15.27 -11.45
CA LEU A 404 2.02 -16.68 -11.09
C LEU A 404 2.01 -17.59 -12.32
N ASN A 405 1.15 -17.34 -13.30
CA ASN A 405 1.06 -18.15 -14.53
C ASN A 405 2.36 -18.09 -15.36
N GLU A 406 2.94 -16.90 -15.53
CA GLU A 406 4.25 -16.73 -16.22
C GLU A 406 5.36 -17.43 -15.44
N TYR A 407 5.36 -17.32 -14.12
CA TYR A 407 6.31 -18.00 -13.25
C TYR A 407 6.23 -19.52 -13.38
N LEU A 408 5.02 -20.10 -13.36
CA LEU A 408 4.81 -21.54 -13.52
C LEU A 408 5.18 -22.02 -14.93
N LYS A 409 4.98 -21.20 -15.96
CA LYS A 409 5.44 -21.53 -17.32
C LYS A 409 6.97 -21.61 -17.39
N LYS A 410 7.65 -20.68 -16.72
CA LYS A 410 9.12 -20.63 -16.66
C LYS A 410 9.72 -21.75 -15.79
N TYR A 411 9.01 -22.15 -14.73
CA TYR A 411 9.47 -23.15 -13.75
C TYR A 411 8.46 -24.30 -13.58
N PRO A 412 8.31 -25.20 -14.58
CA PRO A 412 7.24 -26.24 -14.58
C PRO A 412 7.33 -27.20 -13.40
N LYS A 413 8.52 -27.48 -12.88
CA LYS A 413 8.70 -28.36 -11.69
C LYS A 413 7.93 -27.85 -10.45
N ILE A 414 7.68 -26.54 -10.36
CA ILE A 414 6.93 -25.91 -9.26
C ILE A 414 5.44 -26.29 -9.32
N ILE A 415 4.90 -26.57 -10.50
CA ILE A 415 3.50 -27.01 -10.67
C ILE A 415 3.21 -28.22 -9.76
N ASN A 416 4.10 -29.23 -9.74
CA ASN A 416 3.93 -30.44 -8.93
C ASN A 416 4.03 -30.19 -7.43
N LYS A 417 4.68 -29.11 -7.00
CA LYS A 417 4.73 -28.71 -5.58
C LYS A 417 3.48 -27.98 -5.14
N ILE A 418 2.89 -27.18 -6.03
CA ILE A 418 1.69 -26.42 -5.69
C ILE A 418 0.44 -27.29 -5.84
N PHE A 419 0.35 -28.06 -6.89
CA PHE A 419 -0.81 -28.86 -7.29
C PHE A 419 -0.43 -30.35 -7.30
#